data_f7edfe10d0142e5941b17d5d38509a09
#
_entry.id   f7edfe10d0142e5941b17d5d38509a09
#
_cell.length_a   1.000
_cell.length_b   1.000
_cell.length_c   1.000
_cell.angle_alpha   90.00
_cell.angle_beta   90.00
_cell.angle_gamma   90.00
#
_symmetry.space_group_name_H-M   'P 1'
#
loop_
_entity.id
_entity.type
_entity.pdbx_description
1 polymer ?
#
loop_
_entity_poly.entity_id
_entity_poly.type
_entity_poly.pdbx_seq_one_letter_code
_entity_poly.pdbx_strand_id
1 'polypeptide(L)'
;MTFNAKNALLFGLAFLAAALAPVGISSKFYLDVLTLIFFTAYIGQSWNILGGYAGQFSFGGVMFFGTGAYTSSILLITFGIPPILGIFVAVLMGAFLGFLVGYLSFRSGLRGSYFALITLAFAELLRVLANSVEFTGGGVGLFLTYAPGLKNLQFVSPTGFYYFSLFLLVISLAIALWLERSRFGAQLVAIRENEEAAEALGIDTLKCKLYAIMRS
;
A
#
# COMPACT_ATOMS: atom_id res chain seq x y z
N MET A 1 11.29 -2.90 -19.98
CA MET A 1 11.11 -4.31 -20.45
C MET A 1 10.06 -4.34 -21.53
N THR A 2 10.37 -4.84 -22.71
CA THR A 2 9.36 -5.04 -23.76
C THR A 2 8.44 -6.17 -23.29
N PHE A 3 7.18 -5.83 -22.98
CA PHE A 3 6.14 -6.80 -22.61
C PHE A 3 5.88 -7.68 -23.84
N ASN A 4 6.59 -8.80 -23.91
CA ASN A 4 6.49 -9.75 -25.02
C ASN A 4 5.17 -10.50 -24.86
N ALA A 5 4.47 -10.82 -25.95
CA ALA A 5 3.20 -11.56 -25.93
C ALA A 5 3.27 -12.86 -25.10
N LYS A 6 4.45 -13.51 -25.06
CA LYS A 6 4.71 -14.65 -24.19
C LYS A 6 4.60 -14.35 -22.70
N ASN A 7 5.09 -13.19 -22.26
CA ASN A 7 5.01 -12.77 -20.86
C ASN A 7 3.57 -12.43 -20.46
N ALA A 8 2.83 -11.76 -21.35
CA ALA A 8 1.41 -11.49 -21.12
C ALA A 8 0.58 -12.79 -20.99
N LEU A 9 0.89 -13.79 -21.80
CA LEU A 9 0.22 -15.09 -21.75
C LEU A 9 0.57 -15.84 -20.44
N LEU A 10 1.83 -15.82 -20.02
CA LEU A 10 2.26 -16.43 -18.76
C LEU A 10 1.59 -15.77 -17.54
N PHE A 11 1.53 -14.44 -17.51
CA PHE A 11 0.80 -13.71 -16.45
C PHE A 11 -0.69 -14.03 -16.46
N GLY A 12 -1.31 -14.10 -17.64
CA GLY A 12 -2.73 -14.51 -17.79
C GLY A 12 -2.98 -15.92 -17.29
N LEU A 13 -2.11 -16.89 -17.62
CA LEU A 13 -2.22 -18.26 -17.15
C LEU A 13 -2.01 -18.38 -15.63
N ALA A 14 -1.02 -17.69 -15.06
CA ALA A 14 -0.79 -17.66 -13.63
C ALA A 14 -2.00 -17.08 -12.88
N PHE A 15 -2.60 -16.04 -13.46
CA PHE A 15 -3.79 -15.40 -12.90
C PHE A 15 -5.02 -16.30 -12.96
N LEU A 16 -5.23 -16.99 -14.08
CA LEU A 16 -6.30 -17.96 -14.24
C LEU A 16 -6.12 -19.12 -13.25
N ALA A 17 -4.90 -19.63 -13.10
CA ALA A 17 -4.58 -20.67 -12.14
C ALA A 17 -4.87 -20.22 -10.70
N ALA A 18 -4.48 -18.97 -10.33
CA ALA A 18 -4.81 -18.39 -9.03
C ALA A 18 -6.31 -18.22 -8.83
N ALA A 19 -7.06 -17.78 -9.84
CA ALA A 19 -8.51 -17.63 -9.74
C ALA A 19 -9.24 -18.96 -9.57
N LEU A 20 -8.73 -20.04 -10.16
CA LEU A 20 -9.31 -21.39 -10.08
C LEU A 20 -8.82 -22.18 -8.85
N ALA A 21 -7.76 -21.75 -8.18
CA ALA A 21 -7.17 -22.49 -7.06
C ALA A 21 -8.17 -22.86 -5.95
N PRO A 22 -9.13 -22.00 -5.53
CA PRO A 22 -10.09 -22.37 -4.50
C PRO A 22 -11.05 -23.49 -4.88
N VAL A 23 -11.21 -23.79 -6.18
CA VAL A 23 -12.07 -24.89 -6.67
C VAL A 23 -11.38 -26.24 -6.44
N GLY A 24 -10.04 -26.27 -6.58
CA GLY A 24 -9.25 -27.50 -6.39
C GLY A 24 -8.74 -27.70 -4.96
N ILE A 25 -8.66 -26.61 -4.17
CA ILE A 25 -8.10 -26.63 -2.82
C ILE A 25 -9.21 -26.59 -1.78
N SER A 26 -9.56 -27.74 -1.20
CA SER A 26 -10.59 -27.85 -0.16
C SER A 26 -10.05 -27.51 1.25
N SER A 27 -8.74 -27.46 1.44
CA SER A 27 -8.11 -27.17 2.73
C SER A 27 -8.09 -25.68 3.05
N LYS A 28 -8.70 -25.27 4.17
CA LYS A 28 -8.69 -23.90 4.66
C LYS A 28 -7.27 -23.38 4.88
N PHE A 29 -6.38 -24.21 5.40
CA PHE A 29 -4.99 -23.84 5.67
C PHE A 29 -4.27 -23.33 4.40
N TYR A 30 -4.37 -24.06 3.28
CA TYR A 30 -3.71 -23.62 2.04
C TYR A 30 -4.32 -22.34 1.48
N LEU A 31 -5.64 -22.14 1.63
CA LEU A 31 -6.28 -20.88 1.21
C LEU A 31 -5.81 -19.69 2.06
N ASP A 32 -5.64 -19.89 3.38
CA ASP A 32 -5.13 -18.83 4.27
C ASP A 32 -3.68 -18.47 3.93
N VAL A 33 -2.83 -19.48 3.67
CA VAL A 33 -1.44 -19.26 3.25
C VAL A 33 -1.38 -18.49 1.92
N LEU A 34 -2.18 -18.87 0.92
CA LEU A 34 -2.23 -18.17 -0.37
C LEU A 34 -2.75 -16.72 -0.21
N THR A 35 -3.74 -16.51 0.66
CA THR A 35 -4.25 -15.19 1.00
C THR A 35 -3.14 -14.30 1.57
N LEU A 36 -2.35 -14.85 2.49
CA LEU A 36 -1.22 -14.14 3.09
C LEU A 36 -0.13 -13.83 2.04
N ILE A 37 0.15 -14.75 1.12
CA ILE A 37 1.10 -14.53 0.02
C ILE A 37 0.63 -13.38 -0.87
N PHE A 38 -0.64 -13.36 -1.29
CA PHE A 38 -1.17 -12.29 -2.13
C PHE A 38 -1.18 -10.94 -1.42
N PHE A 39 -1.54 -10.93 -0.15
CA PHE A 39 -1.53 -9.73 0.67
C PHE A 39 -0.11 -9.17 0.84
N THR A 40 0.86 -10.04 1.12
CA THR A 40 2.27 -9.64 1.24
C THR A 40 2.82 -9.14 -0.10
N ALA A 41 2.47 -9.80 -1.20
CA ALA A 41 2.83 -9.36 -2.55
C ALA A 41 2.22 -7.99 -2.89
N TYR A 42 0.97 -7.73 -2.49
CA TYR A 42 0.31 -6.43 -2.63
C TYR A 42 1.07 -5.33 -1.88
N ILE A 43 1.44 -5.57 -0.61
CA ILE A 43 2.23 -4.61 0.19
C ILE A 43 3.60 -4.37 -0.46
N GLY A 44 4.28 -5.43 -0.92
CA GLY A 44 5.55 -5.33 -1.61
C GLY A 44 5.47 -4.50 -2.89
N GLN A 45 4.36 -4.62 -3.62
CA GLN A 45 4.11 -3.85 -4.84
C GLN A 45 3.83 -2.37 -4.55
N SER A 46 3.11 -2.06 -3.46
CA SER A 46 2.96 -0.69 -2.97
C SER A 46 4.31 -0.06 -2.65
N TRP A 47 5.13 -0.75 -1.88
CA TRP A 47 6.49 -0.29 -1.57
C TRP A 47 7.35 -0.08 -2.82
N ASN A 48 7.19 -0.90 -3.85
CA ASN A 48 7.94 -0.82 -5.09
C ASN A 48 7.72 0.51 -5.85
N ILE A 49 6.59 1.19 -5.66
CA ILE A 49 6.34 2.50 -6.27
C ILE A 49 7.36 3.52 -5.77
N LEU A 50 7.59 3.58 -4.47
CA LEU A 50 8.52 4.53 -3.87
C LEU A 50 9.96 4.00 -3.89
N GLY A 51 10.18 2.77 -3.45
CA GLY A 51 11.51 2.17 -3.37
C GLY A 51 12.08 1.77 -4.72
N GLY A 52 11.28 1.12 -5.57
CA GLY A 52 11.70 0.61 -6.86
C GLY A 52 11.80 1.70 -7.94
N TYR A 53 10.72 2.47 -8.15
CA TYR A 53 10.69 3.47 -9.23
C TYR A 53 11.36 4.78 -8.82
N ALA A 54 11.09 5.32 -7.63
CA ALA A 54 11.66 6.60 -7.20
C ALA A 54 13.00 6.47 -6.47
N GLY A 55 13.47 5.26 -6.17
CA GLY A 55 14.74 5.02 -5.47
C GLY A 55 14.76 5.51 -4.02
N GLN A 56 13.60 5.76 -3.41
CA GLN A 56 13.49 6.24 -2.05
C GLN A 56 13.13 5.08 -1.12
N PHE A 57 14.11 4.61 -0.35
CA PHE A 57 13.86 3.54 0.62
C PHE A 57 13.05 4.06 1.80
N SER A 58 11.88 3.47 2.04
CA SER A 58 11.01 3.81 3.16
C SER A 58 10.73 2.59 4.02
N PHE A 59 10.88 2.74 5.33
CA PHE A 59 10.42 1.78 6.34
C PHE A 59 9.08 2.18 6.96
N GLY A 60 8.43 3.21 6.41
CA GLY A 60 7.14 3.73 6.88
C GLY A 60 5.91 2.92 6.47
N GLY A 61 6.03 1.79 5.79
CA GLY A 61 4.88 0.98 5.34
C GLY A 61 3.91 0.62 6.46
N VAL A 62 4.44 0.30 7.65
CA VAL A 62 3.63 0.01 8.86
C VAL A 62 2.79 1.22 9.29
N MET A 63 3.32 2.43 9.16
CA MET A 63 2.63 3.68 9.47
C MET A 63 1.40 3.87 8.59
N PHE A 64 1.53 3.69 7.27
CA PHE A 64 0.42 3.83 6.33
C PHE A 64 -0.65 2.78 6.57
N PHE A 65 -0.24 1.51 6.73
CA PHE A 65 -1.13 0.41 7.03
C PHE A 65 -1.88 0.63 8.36
N GLY A 66 -1.16 0.98 9.42
CA GLY A 66 -1.74 1.26 10.74
C GLY A 66 -2.75 2.40 10.70
N THR A 67 -2.40 3.51 10.05
CA THR A 67 -3.32 4.66 9.90
C THR A 67 -4.59 4.28 9.15
N GLY A 68 -4.47 3.52 8.06
CA GLY A 68 -5.62 3.04 7.31
C GLY A 68 -6.53 2.15 8.16
N ALA A 69 -5.95 1.21 8.92
CA ALA A 69 -6.67 0.31 9.81
C ALA A 69 -7.40 1.08 10.92
N TYR A 70 -6.70 1.98 11.63
CA TYR A 70 -7.31 2.81 12.67
C TYR A 70 -8.40 3.72 12.13
N THR A 71 -8.17 4.39 11.00
CA THR A 71 -9.17 5.27 10.37
C THR A 71 -10.46 4.50 10.05
N SER A 72 -10.35 3.35 9.39
CA SER A 72 -11.51 2.52 9.04
C SER A 72 -12.23 1.99 10.28
N SER A 73 -11.48 1.56 11.30
CA SER A 73 -12.02 1.02 12.55
C SER A 73 -12.76 2.08 13.36
N ILE A 74 -12.17 3.28 13.50
CA ILE A 74 -12.78 4.39 14.23
C ILE A 74 -14.06 4.86 13.52
N LEU A 75 -14.06 4.95 12.19
CA LEU A 75 -15.24 5.31 11.41
C LEU A 75 -16.39 4.30 11.63
N LEU A 76 -16.06 3.02 11.71
CA LEU A 76 -17.05 1.98 12.00
C LEU A 76 -17.59 2.09 13.43
N ILE A 77 -16.72 2.21 14.42
CA ILE A 77 -17.10 2.20 15.84
C ILE A 77 -17.86 3.48 16.23
N THR A 78 -17.35 4.64 15.80
CA THR A 78 -17.87 5.94 16.26
C THR A 78 -19.04 6.43 15.42
N PHE A 79 -18.98 6.22 14.09
CA PHE A 79 -19.95 6.78 13.15
C PHE A 79 -20.83 5.71 12.48
N GLY A 80 -20.59 4.42 12.73
CA GLY A 80 -21.31 3.33 12.08
C GLY A 80 -21.07 3.24 10.56
N ILE A 81 -20.02 3.89 10.06
CA ILE A 81 -19.69 3.89 8.63
C ILE A 81 -19.06 2.54 8.27
N PRO A 82 -19.64 1.78 7.33
CA PRO A 82 -19.12 0.47 6.98
C PRO A 82 -17.71 0.55 6.39
N PRO A 83 -16.82 -0.43 6.66
CA PRO A 83 -15.43 -0.45 6.20
C PRO A 83 -15.25 -0.26 4.70
N ILE A 84 -16.20 -0.70 3.88
CA ILE A 84 -16.14 -0.49 2.42
C ILE A 84 -16.14 1.00 2.04
N LEU A 85 -16.82 1.86 2.80
CA LEU A 85 -16.76 3.31 2.64
C LEU A 85 -15.58 3.90 3.42
N GLY A 86 -15.23 3.30 4.56
CA GLY A 86 -14.07 3.66 5.37
C GLY A 86 -12.75 3.57 4.61
N ILE A 87 -12.62 2.66 3.64
CA ILE A 87 -11.42 2.54 2.78
C ILE A 87 -11.11 3.85 2.05
N PHE A 88 -12.12 4.56 1.51
CA PHE A 88 -11.88 5.82 0.80
C PHE A 88 -11.28 6.89 1.72
N VAL A 89 -11.80 6.99 2.94
CA VAL A 89 -11.27 7.91 3.96
C VAL A 89 -9.88 7.46 4.41
N ALA A 90 -9.67 6.16 4.60
CA ALA A 90 -8.37 5.59 4.95
C ALA A 90 -7.29 5.89 3.89
N VAL A 91 -7.63 5.79 2.60
CA VAL A 91 -6.73 6.16 1.50
C VAL A 91 -6.38 7.65 1.54
N LEU A 92 -7.36 8.53 1.79
CA LEU A 92 -7.10 9.97 1.91
C LEU A 92 -6.22 10.29 3.12
N MET A 93 -6.44 9.63 4.26
CA MET A 93 -5.60 9.79 5.45
C MET A 93 -4.19 9.26 5.23
N GLY A 94 -4.03 8.12 4.56
CA GLY A 94 -2.73 7.58 4.15
C GLY A 94 -1.99 8.54 3.21
N ALA A 95 -2.67 9.07 2.19
CA ALA A 95 -2.12 10.06 1.27
C ALA A 95 -1.72 11.36 1.97
N PHE A 96 -2.53 11.84 2.92
CA PHE A 96 -2.22 13.01 3.74
C PHE A 96 -0.97 12.81 4.58
N LEU A 97 -0.84 11.65 5.24
CA LEU A 97 0.39 11.32 5.98
C LEU A 97 1.59 11.19 5.05
N GLY A 98 1.42 10.56 3.90
CA GLY A 98 2.46 10.47 2.88
C GLY A 98 2.92 11.86 2.42
N PHE A 99 1.98 12.76 2.19
CA PHE A 99 2.28 14.16 1.88
C PHE A 99 3.07 14.84 3.03
N LEU A 100 2.61 14.72 4.27
CA LEU A 100 3.23 15.36 5.43
C LEU A 100 4.67 14.85 5.64
N VAL A 101 4.84 13.54 5.74
CA VAL A 101 6.16 12.92 5.94
C VAL A 101 7.08 13.17 4.74
N GLY A 102 6.56 13.02 3.54
CA GLY A 102 7.30 13.26 2.30
C GLY A 102 7.72 14.72 2.15
N TYR A 103 6.82 15.66 2.41
CA TYR A 103 7.11 17.09 2.32
C TYR A 103 8.20 17.51 3.31
N LEU A 104 8.08 17.09 4.58
CA LEU A 104 9.08 17.40 5.61
C LEU A 104 10.45 16.80 5.23
N SER A 105 10.48 15.55 4.78
CA SER A 105 11.71 14.83 4.45
C SER A 105 12.39 15.36 3.18
N PHE A 106 11.63 15.47 2.08
CA PHE A 106 12.20 15.84 0.77
C PHE A 106 12.59 17.31 0.72
N ARG A 107 11.81 18.20 1.36
CA ARG A 107 12.16 19.62 1.48
C ARG A 107 13.46 19.84 2.26
N SER A 108 13.76 18.97 3.23
CA SER A 108 15.00 19.01 4.00
C SER A 108 16.19 18.35 3.26
N GLY A 109 16.02 17.95 2.00
CA GLY A 109 17.06 17.33 1.18
C GLY A 109 17.43 15.90 1.61
N LEU A 110 16.61 15.23 2.43
CA LEU A 110 16.88 13.86 2.88
C LEU A 110 16.74 12.88 1.74
N ARG A 111 17.73 12.02 1.57
CA ARG A 111 17.82 11.02 0.50
C ARG A 111 18.32 9.69 1.04
N GLY A 112 18.00 8.59 0.34
CA GLY A 112 18.53 7.26 0.60
C GLY A 112 18.29 6.79 2.04
N SER A 113 19.35 6.40 2.74
CA SER A 113 19.28 5.85 4.10
C SER A 113 18.73 6.83 5.15
N TYR A 114 18.97 8.12 4.99
CA TYR A 114 18.42 9.13 5.93
C TYR A 114 16.91 9.25 5.81
N PHE A 115 16.38 9.14 4.59
CA PHE A 115 14.94 9.08 4.38
C PHE A 115 14.34 7.81 5.00
N ALA A 116 15.03 6.67 4.89
CA ALA A 116 14.59 5.42 5.52
C ALA A 116 14.50 5.53 7.04
N LEU A 117 15.51 6.14 7.69
CA LEU A 117 15.54 6.33 9.14
C LEU A 117 14.44 7.27 9.62
N ILE A 118 14.19 8.36 8.90
CA ILE A 118 13.14 9.31 9.31
C ILE A 118 11.74 8.70 9.14
N THR A 119 11.50 7.91 8.09
CA THR A 119 10.22 7.21 7.93
C THR A 119 10.00 6.16 9.01
N LEU A 120 11.06 5.49 9.48
CA LEU A 120 11.01 4.60 10.64
C LEU A 120 10.67 5.36 11.92
N ALA A 121 11.29 6.52 12.14
CA ALA A 121 11.03 7.37 13.31
C ALA A 121 9.57 7.86 13.33
N PHE A 122 9.01 8.27 12.18
CA PHE A 122 7.60 8.64 12.08
C PHE A 122 6.67 7.45 12.33
N ALA A 123 7.02 6.26 11.86
CA ALA A 123 6.24 5.04 12.12
C ALA A 123 6.19 4.72 13.61
N GLU A 124 7.34 4.83 14.29
CA GLU A 124 7.42 4.61 15.74
C GLU A 124 6.67 5.69 16.54
N LEU A 125 6.80 6.95 16.13
CA LEU A 125 6.05 8.06 16.74
C LEU A 125 4.54 7.82 16.67
N LEU A 126 4.00 7.45 15.50
CA LEU A 126 2.58 7.16 15.34
C LEU A 126 2.15 5.92 16.13
N ARG A 127 3.01 4.90 16.22
CA ARG A 127 2.76 3.73 17.07
C ARG A 127 2.63 4.11 18.55
N VAL A 128 3.55 4.95 19.05
CA VAL A 128 3.51 5.45 20.43
C VAL A 128 2.27 6.30 20.66
N LEU A 129 1.94 7.20 19.75
CA LEU A 129 0.74 8.03 19.83
C LEU A 129 -0.53 7.15 19.87
N ALA A 130 -0.63 6.16 18.98
CA ALA A 130 -1.78 5.26 18.94
C ALA A 130 -1.95 4.48 20.26
N ASN A 131 -0.86 4.12 20.93
CA ASN A 131 -0.90 3.42 22.21
C ASN A 131 -1.18 4.35 23.41
N SER A 132 -0.99 5.66 23.26
CA SER A 132 -1.12 6.64 24.36
C SER A 132 -2.47 7.34 24.37
N VAL A 133 -3.16 7.42 23.22
CA VAL A 133 -4.42 8.18 23.09
C VAL A 133 -5.62 7.25 23.30
N GLU A 134 -6.56 7.65 24.16
CA GLU A 134 -7.78 6.89 24.45
C GLU A 134 -8.69 6.70 23.22
N PHE A 135 -8.72 7.70 22.32
CA PHE A 135 -9.51 7.65 21.09
C PHE A 135 -9.12 6.49 20.14
N THR A 136 -7.89 6.03 20.21
CA THR A 136 -7.38 4.88 19.47
C THR A 136 -7.44 3.57 20.25
N GLY A 137 -8.10 3.58 21.44
CA GLY A 137 -8.16 2.44 22.33
C GLY A 137 -6.91 2.24 23.21
N GLY A 138 -5.95 3.17 23.14
CA GLY A 138 -4.71 3.10 23.92
C GLY A 138 -3.93 1.80 23.73
N GLY A 139 -3.29 1.31 24.79
CA GLY A 139 -2.54 0.06 24.74
C GLY A 139 -3.37 -1.22 24.57
N VAL A 140 -4.71 -1.14 24.72
CA VAL A 140 -5.62 -2.28 24.54
C VAL A 140 -6.06 -2.44 23.07
N GLY A 141 -6.07 -1.34 22.31
CA GLY A 141 -6.51 -1.30 20.92
C GLY A 141 -8.03 -1.22 20.75
N LEU A 142 -8.46 -1.27 19.48
CA LEU A 142 -9.88 -1.19 19.11
C LEU A 142 -10.45 -2.59 18.86
N PHE A 143 -11.57 -2.90 19.52
CA PHE A 143 -12.29 -4.15 19.31
C PHE A 143 -13.42 -3.95 18.31
N LEU A 144 -13.35 -4.67 17.20
CA LEU A 144 -14.40 -4.66 16.19
C LEU A 144 -15.39 -5.80 16.46
N THR A 145 -16.67 -5.46 16.47
CA THR A 145 -17.72 -6.47 16.55
C THR A 145 -17.74 -7.31 15.27
N TYR A 146 -17.77 -8.63 15.43
CA TYR A 146 -17.90 -9.54 14.31
C TYR A 146 -19.31 -9.44 13.70
N ALA A 147 -19.42 -8.84 12.54
CA ALA A 147 -20.66 -8.69 11.78
C ALA A 147 -20.38 -9.05 10.31
N PRO A 148 -20.45 -10.34 9.94
CA PRO A 148 -20.09 -10.80 8.62
C PRO A 148 -20.97 -10.20 7.54
N GLY A 149 -20.34 -9.77 6.43
CA GLY A 149 -21.00 -9.18 5.27
C GLY A 149 -20.04 -8.40 4.39
N LEU A 150 -20.38 -8.29 3.12
CA LEU A 150 -19.58 -7.54 2.13
C LEU A 150 -19.37 -6.07 2.52
N LYS A 151 -20.37 -5.43 3.15
CA LYS A 151 -20.28 -4.04 3.60
C LYS A 151 -19.19 -3.86 4.68
N ASN A 152 -19.04 -4.87 5.54
CA ASN A 152 -18.07 -4.84 6.64
C ASN A 152 -16.73 -5.46 6.24
N LEU A 153 -16.58 -5.96 5.02
CA LEU A 153 -15.41 -6.69 4.53
C LEU A 153 -15.02 -7.86 5.44
N GLN A 154 -16.01 -8.41 6.16
CA GLN A 154 -15.86 -9.57 7.01
C GLN A 154 -16.50 -10.77 6.32
N PHE A 155 -15.67 -11.70 5.90
CA PHE A 155 -16.13 -12.89 5.19
C PHE A 155 -16.23 -14.08 6.15
N VAL A 156 -17.29 -14.86 6.05
CA VAL A 156 -17.48 -16.11 6.81
C VAL A 156 -16.51 -17.19 6.32
N SER A 157 -16.24 -17.18 5.01
CA SER A 157 -15.40 -18.18 4.35
C SER A 157 -13.99 -17.62 4.07
N PRO A 158 -12.93 -18.43 4.27
CA PRO A 158 -11.57 -18.09 3.83
C PRO A 158 -11.49 -17.71 2.34
N THR A 159 -12.35 -18.29 1.52
CA THR A 159 -12.45 -18.01 0.08
C THR A 159 -12.74 -16.53 -0.20
N GLY A 160 -13.53 -15.86 0.66
CA GLY A 160 -13.83 -14.44 0.51
C GLY A 160 -12.58 -13.56 0.69
N PHE A 161 -11.78 -13.83 1.72
CA PHE A 161 -10.50 -13.14 1.94
C PHE A 161 -9.50 -13.43 0.83
N TYR A 162 -9.48 -14.66 0.31
CA TYR A 162 -8.65 -15.06 -0.82
C TYR A 162 -8.91 -14.22 -2.06
N TYR A 163 -10.16 -14.13 -2.51
CA TYR A 163 -10.51 -13.34 -3.69
C TYR A 163 -10.32 -11.84 -3.46
N PHE A 164 -10.55 -11.36 -2.24
CA PHE A 164 -10.30 -9.95 -1.90
C PHE A 164 -8.81 -9.60 -1.98
N SER A 165 -7.92 -10.43 -1.41
CA SER A 165 -6.47 -10.21 -1.49
C SER A 165 -5.94 -10.35 -2.92
N LEU A 166 -6.44 -11.32 -3.70
CA LEU A 166 -6.14 -11.48 -5.12
C LEU A 166 -6.56 -10.22 -5.91
N PHE A 167 -7.75 -9.68 -5.65
CA PHE A 167 -8.24 -8.46 -6.29
C PHE A 167 -7.33 -7.25 -6.00
N LEU A 168 -6.90 -7.07 -4.74
CA LEU A 168 -5.95 -6.01 -4.37
C LEU A 168 -4.61 -6.17 -5.10
N LEU A 169 -4.09 -7.39 -5.18
CA LEU A 169 -2.86 -7.68 -5.91
C LEU A 169 -2.98 -7.34 -7.40
N VAL A 170 -4.12 -7.66 -8.03
CA VAL A 170 -4.38 -7.30 -9.43
C VAL A 170 -4.35 -5.81 -9.64
N ILE A 171 -5.06 -5.07 -8.78
CA ILE A 171 -5.09 -3.62 -8.88
C ILE A 171 -3.68 -3.05 -8.73
N SER A 172 -2.90 -3.53 -7.76
CA SER A 172 -1.52 -3.04 -7.56
C SER A 172 -0.61 -3.33 -8.75
N LEU A 173 -0.72 -4.53 -9.35
CA LEU A 173 0.00 -4.87 -10.57
C LEU A 173 -0.44 -4.02 -11.76
N ALA A 174 -1.74 -3.76 -11.91
CA ALA A 174 -2.25 -2.89 -12.97
C ALA A 174 -1.72 -1.45 -12.82
N ILE A 175 -1.68 -0.93 -11.58
CA ILE A 175 -1.09 0.38 -11.28
C ILE A 175 0.41 0.39 -11.61
N ALA A 176 1.16 -0.65 -11.25
CA ALA A 176 2.58 -0.76 -11.55
C ALA A 176 2.85 -0.79 -13.06
N LEU A 177 2.08 -1.56 -13.82
CA LEU A 177 2.18 -1.62 -15.28
C LEU A 177 1.81 -0.28 -15.95
N TRP A 178 0.78 0.39 -15.42
CA TRP A 178 0.42 1.74 -15.88
C TRP A 178 1.55 2.73 -15.58
N LEU A 179 2.13 2.66 -14.38
CA LEU A 179 3.23 3.52 -13.98
C LEU A 179 4.46 3.32 -14.89
N GLU A 180 4.83 2.08 -15.18
CA GLU A 180 5.96 1.74 -16.07
C GLU A 180 5.82 2.37 -17.46
N ARG A 181 4.60 2.50 -17.97
CA ARG A 181 4.30 3.06 -19.30
C ARG A 181 4.00 4.55 -19.29
N SER A 182 3.88 5.15 -18.12
CA SER A 182 3.52 6.56 -17.96
C SER A 182 4.73 7.48 -18.01
N ARG A 183 4.51 8.76 -18.40
CA ARG A 183 5.52 9.81 -18.29
C ARG A 183 5.98 10.00 -16.84
N PHE A 184 5.06 9.84 -15.90
CA PHE A 184 5.37 9.95 -14.48
C PHE A 184 6.34 8.85 -14.02
N GLY A 185 6.16 7.61 -14.43
CA GLY A 185 7.09 6.52 -14.14
C GLY A 185 8.49 6.77 -14.73
N ALA A 186 8.56 7.28 -15.96
CA ALA A 186 9.84 7.66 -16.57
C ALA A 186 10.56 8.77 -15.77
N GLN A 187 9.82 9.77 -15.28
CA GLN A 187 10.37 10.83 -14.41
C GLN A 187 10.90 10.26 -13.08
N LEU A 188 10.18 9.31 -12.45
CA LEU A 188 10.64 8.67 -11.22
C LEU A 188 11.93 7.90 -11.44
N VAL A 189 12.05 7.16 -12.55
CA VAL A 189 13.27 6.42 -12.90
C VAL A 189 14.43 7.41 -13.16
N ALA A 190 14.19 8.53 -13.85
CA ALA A 190 15.21 9.55 -14.05
C ALA A 190 15.72 10.13 -12.71
N ILE A 191 14.81 10.41 -11.77
CA ILE A 191 15.15 10.88 -10.43
C ILE A 191 15.97 9.84 -9.66
N ARG A 192 15.62 8.56 -9.79
CA ARG A 192 16.35 7.46 -9.16
C ARG A 192 17.79 7.35 -9.66
N GLU A 193 17.99 7.47 -10.96
CA GLU A 193 19.32 7.33 -11.58
C GLU A 193 20.21 8.56 -11.24
N ASN A 194 19.70 9.78 -11.42
CA ASN A 194 20.41 11.00 -11.03
C ASN A 194 19.42 12.16 -10.83
N GLU A 195 19.19 12.54 -9.58
CA GLU A 195 18.25 13.59 -9.21
C GLU A 195 18.65 14.96 -9.73
N GLU A 196 19.95 15.30 -9.67
CA GLU A 196 20.47 16.60 -10.12
C GLU A 196 20.35 16.75 -11.65
N ALA A 197 20.64 15.67 -12.38
CA ALA A 197 20.45 15.67 -13.83
C ALA A 197 18.98 15.78 -14.21
N ALA A 198 18.07 15.14 -13.45
CA ALA A 198 16.63 15.24 -13.68
C ALA A 198 16.13 16.68 -13.44
N GLU A 199 16.61 17.37 -12.39
CA GLU A 199 16.32 18.78 -12.14
C GLU A 199 16.84 19.69 -13.26
N ALA A 200 18.04 19.44 -13.75
CA ALA A 200 18.61 20.21 -14.87
C ALA A 200 17.79 20.07 -16.17
N LEU A 201 17.07 18.96 -16.34
CA LEU A 201 16.13 18.73 -17.43
C LEU A 201 14.74 19.33 -17.18
N GLY A 202 14.53 20.05 -16.05
CA GLY A 202 13.27 20.71 -15.70
C GLY A 202 12.25 19.81 -15.01
N ILE A 203 12.65 18.63 -14.50
CA ILE A 203 11.75 17.78 -13.70
C ILE A 203 11.68 18.33 -12.28
N ASP A 204 10.46 18.60 -11.80
CA ASP A 204 10.23 18.97 -10.40
C ASP A 204 10.33 17.72 -9.51
N THR A 205 11.53 17.44 -9.02
CA THR A 205 11.84 16.23 -8.25
C THR A 205 11.07 16.15 -6.94
N LEU A 206 10.84 17.30 -6.28
CA LEU A 206 10.06 17.37 -5.05
C LEU A 206 8.62 16.91 -5.29
N LYS A 207 7.93 17.47 -6.30
CA LYS A 207 6.55 17.08 -6.61
C LYS A 207 6.46 15.62 -7.02
N CYS A 208 7.38 15.15 -7.87
CA CYS A 208 7.39 13.76 -8.31
C CYS A 208 7.53 12.78 -7.12
N LYS A 209 8.45 13.03 -6.20
CA LYS A 209 8.63 12.20 -5.01
C LYS A 209 7.43 12.27 -4.05
N LEU A 210 6.81 13.45 -3.90
CA LEU A 210 5.57 13.61 -3.11
C LEU A 210 4.41 12.79 -3.70
N TYR A 211 4.22 12.85 -5.02
CA TYR A 211 3.20 12.04 -5.66
C TYR A 211 3.50 10.53 -5.56
N ALA A 212 4.77 10.13 -5.57
CA ALA A 212 5.14 8.73 -5.39
C ALA A 212 4.78 8.21 -3.99
N ILE A 213 5.13 8.95 -2.92
CA ILE A 213 4.82 8.54 -1.54
C ILE A 213 3.33 8.57 -1.22
N MET A 214 2.54 9.48 -1.81
CA MET A 214 1.09 9.53 -1.64
C MET A 214 0.35 8.37 -2.32
N ARG A 215 0.99 7.70 -3.28
CA ARG A 215 0.43 6.57 -4.05
C ARG A 215 1.00 5.21 -3.67
N SER A 216 2.07 5.21 -2.92
CA SER A 216 2.70 4.03 -2.32
C SER A 216 1.92 3.55 -1.11
#